data_0aacb14a7bf2a30967e8f61e36c473c7
#
_entry.id   0aacb14a7bf2a30967e8f61e36c473c7
#
_cell.length_a   1.000
_cell.length_b   1.000
_cell.length_c   1.000
_cell.angle_alpha   90.00
_cell.angle_beta   90.00
_cell.angle_gamma   90.00
#
_symmetry.space_group_name_H-M   'P 1'
#
loop_
_entity.id
_entity.type
_entity.pdbx_description
1 polymer ?
#
loop_
_entity_poly.entity_id
_entity_poly.type
_entity_poly.pdbx_seq_one_letter_code
_entity_poly.pdbx_strand_id
1 'polypeptide(L)'
;YSSAASDVYKRQTYYRCMFSAILPATVDKVLYLDCDIVILGDISEFWNTDLTDYAVGCVEDIGYDDMERYETLKYDSKYSYFNAGVLLINLKYWREHKVDEQCVKYFLAYPERIRYNDQDLLNALLHEHKLFVSLKWNMQDAFYRYGMEKKIEHWPTLKQDLESPVILHYTN
;
A
#
# COMPACT_ATOMS: atom_id res chain seq x y z
N TYR A 1 -22.11 1.95 15.67
CA TYR A 1 -20.72 1.96 16.19
C TYR A 1 -20.47 3.31 16.85
N SER A 2 -19.94 3.34 18.09
CA SER A 2 -19.72 4.58 18.81
C SER A 2 -18.59 5.39 18.16
N SER A 3 -18.65 6.71 18.22
CA SER A 3 -17.61 7.62 17.72
C SER A 3 -16.22 7.25 18.25
N ALA A 4 -16.13 6.81 19.50
CA ALA A 4 -14.88 6.39 20.14
C ALA A 4 -14.23 5.16 19.47
N ALA A 5 -15.02 4.17 19.04
CA ALA A 5 -14.48 3.00 18.33
C ALA A 5 -13.93 3.39 16.93
N SER A 6 -14.60 4.31 16.23
CA SER A 6 -14.13 4.87 14.97
C SER A 6 -12.83 5.65 15.15
N ASP A 7 -12.70 6.42 16.23
CA ASP A 7 -11.49 7.21 16.49
C ASP A 7 -10.29 6.33 16.90
N VAL A 8 -10.53 5.24 17.63
CA VAL A 8 -9.50 4.25 17.96
C VAL A 8 -9.02 3.53 16.69
N TYR A 9 -9.95 3.11 15.84
CA TYR A 9 -9.64 2.45 14.56
C TYR A 9 -8.78 3.36 13.67
N LYS A 10 -9.19 4.62 13.49
CA LYS A 10 -8.40 5.60 12.72
C LYS A 10 -6.99 5.79 13.26
N ARG A 11 -6.79 5.79 14.58
CA ARG A 11 -5.46 5.92 15.18
C ARG A 11 -4.59 4.69 14.91
N GLN A 12 -5.17 3.49 14.93
CA GLN A 12 -4.43 2.24 14.68
C GLN A 12 -3.89 2.16 13.25
N THR A 13 -4.62 2.68 12.27
CA THR A 13 -4.23 2.66 10.86
C THR A 13 -2.90 3.39 10.61
N TYR A 14 -2.60 4.43 11.37
CA TYR A 14 -1.37 5.21 11.21
C TYR A 14 -0.12 4.58 11.85
N TYR A 15 -0.24 3.49 12.63
CA TYR A 15 0.95 2.87 13.24
C TYR A 15 1.94 2.35 12.20
N ARG A 16 1.48 1.91 11.01
CA ARG A 16 2.39 1.47 9.95
C ARG A 16 3.29 2.61 9.45
N CYS A 17 2.83 3.84 9.48
CA CYS A 17 3.62 5.01 9.11
C CYS A 17 4.80 5.27 10.08
N MET A 18 4.76 4.68 11.28
CA MET A 18 5.75 4.88 12.34
C MET A 18 6.71 3.69 12.51
N PHE A 19 6.70 2.70 11.62
CA PHE A 19 7.52 1.49 11.77
C PHE A 19 9.00 1.77 11.85
N SER A 20 9.52 2.78 11.14
CA SER A 20 10.93 3.17 11.22
C SER A 20 11.35 3.69 12.60
N ALA A 21 10.41 4.31 13.33
CA ALA A 21 10.65 4.84 14.68
C ALA A 21 10.45 3.78 15.78
N ILE A 22 9.47 2.87 15.62
CA ILE A 22 9.07 1.94 16.69
C ILE A 22 9.78 0.58 16.61
N LEU A 23 10.22 0.14 15.43
CA LEU A 23 10.92 -1.13 15.27
C LEU A 23 12.42 -0.99 15.56
N PRO A 24 13.07 -2.04 16.11
CA PRO A 24 14.49 -2.00 16.40
C PRO A 24 15.34 -1.61 15.19
N ALA A 25 16.43 -0.87 15.41
CA ALA A 25 17.33 -0.43 14.34
C ALA A 25 18.01 -1.59 13.57
N THR A 26 18.01 -2.79 14.15
CA THR A 26 18.52 -4.02 13.53
C THR A 26 17.57 -4.65 12.53
N VAL A 27 16.32 -4.17 12.44
CA VAL A 27 15.32 -4.65 11.49
C VAL A 27 15.33 -3.74 10.26
N ASP A 28 15.87 -4.22 9.14
CA ASP A 28 16.02 -3.42 7.93
C ASP A 28 14.81 -3.54 6.97
N LYS A 29 14.01 -4.59 7.11
CA LYS A 29 12.87 -4.87 6.23
C LYS A 29 11.71 -5.48 7.02
N VAL A 30 10.48 -5.14 6.65
CA VAL A 30 9.26 -5.69 7.25
C VAL A 30 8.21 -5.96 6.18
N LEU A 31 7.50 -7.07 6.31
CA LEU A 31 6.29 -7.34 5.55
C LEU A 31 5.08 -6.96 6.42
N TYR A 32 4.34 -5.98 5.99
CA TYR A 32 3.07 -5.58 6.59
C TYR A 32 1.91 -6.24 5.86
N LEU A 33 0.96 -6.75 6.61
CA LEU A 33 -0.26 -7.38 6.12
C LEU A 33 -1.46 -6.88 6.93
N ASP A 34 -2.52 -6.46 6.26
CA ASP A 34 -3.80 -6.15 6.92
C ASP A 34 -4.44 -7.41 7.50
N CYS A 35 -5.40 -7.26 8.40
CA CYS A 35 -6.02 -8.39 9.10
C CYS A 35 -7.10 -9.14 8.29
N ASP A 36 -7.51 -8.61 7.15
CA ASP A 36 -8.48 -9.17 6.21
C ASP A 36 -7.82 -9.88 5.00
N ILE A 37 -6.67 -10.49 5.26
CA ILE A 37 -5.83 -11.18 4.27
C ILE A 37 -5.80 -12.69 4.53
N VAL A 38 -5.74 -13.47 3.42
CA VAL A 38 -5.48 -14.90 3.43
C VAL A 38 -4.26 -15.22 2.58
N ILE A 39 -3.25 -15.87 3.15
CA ILE A 39 -2.06 -16.34 2.45
C ILE A 39 -2.31 -17.75 1.93
N LEU A 40 -2.19 -17.96 0.62
CA LEU A 40 -2.47 -19.22 -0.07
C LEU A 40 -1.22 -19.98 -0.48
N GLY A 41 -0.05 -19.35 -0.46
CA GLY A 41 1.18 -19.95 -0.95
C GLY A 41 2.44 -19.41 -0.29
N ASP A 42 3.59 -19.79 -0.83
CA ASP A 42 4.90 -19.34 -0.35
C ASP A 42 5.15 -17.86 -0.69
N ILE A 43 5.44 -17.06 0.32
CA ILE A 43 5.72 -15.62 0.20
C ILE A 43 7.22 -15.30 0.09
N SER A 44 8.09 -16.32 0.04
CA SER A 44 9.54 -16.13 0.04
C SER A 44 10.04 -15.32 -1.16
N GLU A 45 9.45 -15.50 -2.34
CA GLU A 45 9.77 -14.72 -3.53
C GLU A 45 9.50 -13.22 -3.29
N PHE A 46 8.34 -12.89 -2.73
CA PHE A 46 8.00 -11.51 -2.38
C PHE A 46 8.92 -10.94 -1.30
N TRP A 47 9.16 -11.73 -0.24
CA TRP A 47 10.09 -11.33 0.83
C TRP A 47 11.49 -11.02 0.29
N ASN A 48 11.98 -11.75 -0.70
CA ASN A 48 13.31 -11.59 -1.29
C ASN A 48 13.37 -10.52 -2.41
N THR A 49 12.28 -9.80 -2.67
CA THR A 49 12.28 -8.68 -3.60
C THR A 49 13.35 -7.66 -3.18
N ASP A 50 14.16 -7.23 -4.13
CA ASP A 50 15.17 -6.19 -3.93
C ASP A 50 14.51 -4.80 -3.87
N LEU A 51 14.67 -4.13 -2.76
CA LEU A 51 14.18 -2.78 -2.50
C LEU A 51 15.30 -1.76 -2.29
N THR A 52 16.51 -2.03 -2.77
CA THR A 52 17.68 -1.16 -2.52
C THR A 52 17.39 0.30 -2.86
N ASP A 53 16.72 0.57 -3.97
CA ASP A 53 16.41 1.91 -4.45
C ASP A 53 14.97 2.36 -4.12
N TYR A 54 14.22 1.55 -3.37
CA TYR A 54 12.80 1.79 -3.13
C TYR A 54 12.46 1.83 -1.64
N ALA A 55 11.50 2.68 -1.30
CA ALA A 55 10.94 2.77 0.05
C ALA A 55 10.02 1.59 0.37
N VAL A 56 9.33 1.05 -0.65
CA VAL A 56 8.30 0.04 -0.48
C VAL A 56 8.09 -0.78 -1.75
N GLY A 57 7.91 -2.10 -1.59
CA GLY A 57 7.33 -2.99 -2.60
C GLY A 57 5.84 -3.16 -2.33
N CYS A 58 5.01 -2.92 -3.33
CA CYS A 58 3.55 -2.87 -3.18
C CYS A 58 2.84 -3.30 -4.46
N VAL A 59 1.53 -3.49 -4.36
CA VAL A 59 0.67 -3.80 -5.51
C VAL A 59 -0.21 -2.59 -5.82
N GLU A 60 -0.44 -2.36 -7.10
CA GLU A 60 -1.31 -1.29 -7.56
C GLU A 60 -2.75 -1.49 -7.05
N ASP A 61 -3.39 -0.41 -6.65
CA ASP A 61 -4.78 -0.43 -6.19
C ASP A 61 -5.74 -0.57 -7.38
N ILE A 62 -6.82 -1.30 -7.22
CA ILE A 62 -7.85 -1.46 -8.27
C ILE A 62 -8.46 -0.12 -8.71
N GLY A 63 -8.44 0.87 -7.84
CA GLY A 63 -8.89 2.24 -8.11
C GLY A 63 -7.82 3.16 -8.70
N TYR A 64 -6.81 2.61 -9.40
CA TYR A 64 -5.71 3.37 -10.03
C TYR A 64 -6.18 4.46 -11.00
N ASP A 65 -7.38 4.33 -11.57
CA ASP A 65 -7.98 5.22 -12.55
C ASP A 65 -8.89 6.32 -11.93
N ASP A 66 -8.92 6.43 -10.60
CA ASP A 66 -9.62 7.51 -9.89
C ASP A 66 -8.83 8.84 -9.96
N MET A 67 -9.11 9.64 -10.97
CA MET A 67 -8.40 10.90 -11.22
C MET A 67 -8.62 11.94 -10.12
N GLU A 68 -9.77 11.96 -9.44
CA GLU A 68 -10.03 12.87 -8.30
C GLU A 68 -9.06 12.62 -7.14
N ARG A 69 -8.64 11.36 -6.95
CA ARG A 69 -7.65 10.97 -5.94
C ARG A 69 -6.30 11.63 -6.20
N TYR A 70 -5.80 11.59 -7.44
CA TYR A 70 -4.53 12.23 -7.80
C TYR A 70 -4.59 13.75 -7.68
N GLU A 71 -5.71 14.37 -8.08
CA GLU A 71 -5.95 15.79 -7.90
C GLU A 71 -5.95 16.20 -6.42
N THR A 72 -6.53 15.36 -5.56
CA THR A 72 -6.60 15.58 -4.11
C THR A 72 -5.21 15.45 -3.48
N LEU A 73 -4.47 14.38 -3.81
CA LEU A 73 -3.16 14.09 -3.25
C LEU A 73 -2.02 14.91 -3.87
N LYS A 74 -2.30 15.62 -5.00
CA LYS A 74 -1.37 16.53 -5.67
C LYS A 74 -0.12 15.84 -6.24
N TYR A 75 -0.29 14.65 -6.85
CA TYR A 75 0.76 14.03 -7.64
C TYR A 75 0.22 13.50 -8.98
N ASP A 76 1.12 13.27 -9.95
CA ASP A 76 0.78 12.86 -11.31
C ASP A 76 0.32 11.41 -11.35
N SER A 77 -0.81 11.14 -12.03
CA SER A 77 -1.39 9.79 -12.18
C SER A 77 -0.46 8.79 -12.88
N LYS A 78 0.57 9.24 -13.59
CA LYS A 78 1.61 8.36 -14.17
C LYS A 78 2.33 7.51 -13.12
N TYR A 79 2.36 7.97 -11.88
CA TYR A 79 2.96 7.20 -10.77
C TYR A 79 2.02 6.14 -10.24
N SER A 80 0.75 6.15 -10.62
CA SER A 80 -0.27 5.24 -10.14
C SER A 80 -0.47 5.25 -8.61
N TYR A 81 -1.49 4.58 -8.12
CA TYR A 81 -1.83 4.52 -6.70
C TYR A 81 -1.72 3.08 -6.21
N PHE A 82 -1.09 2.85 -5.07
CA PHE A 82 -0.92 1.50 -4.52
C PHE A 82 -1.86 1.23 -3.36
N ASN A 83 -2.25 -0.04 -3.23
CA ASN A 83 -2.99 -0.54 -2.08
C ASN A 83 -2.04 -0.75 -0.90
N ALA A 84 -2.39 -0.23 0.27
CA ALA A 84 -1.53 -0.27 1.45
C ALA A 84 -1.75 -1.50 2.36
N GLY A 85 -2.62 -2.43 1.99
CA GLY A 85 -2.91 -3.62 2.80
C GLY A 85 -1.81 -4.69 2.79
N VAL A 86 -0.96 -4.70 1.75
CA VAL A 86 0.24 -5.55 1.67
C VAL A 86 1.43 -4.71 1.26
N LEU A 87 2.40 -4.54 2.16
CA LEU A 87 3.57 -3.72 1.93
C LEU A 87 4.84 -4.43 2.37
N LEU A 88 5.80 -4.58 1.46
CA LEU A 88 7.17 -4.91 1.81
C LEU A 88 7.95 -3.62 2.01
N ILE A 89 8.27 -3.28 3.24
CA ILE A 89 8.81 -1.97 3.62
C ILE A 89 10.32 -2.05 3.82
N ASN A 90 11.06 -1.17 3.15
CA ASN A 90 12.50 -0.96 3.36
C ASN A 90 12.69 0.03 4.54
N LEU A 91 12.86 -0.51 5.74
CA LEU A 91 13.02 0.32 6.94
C LEU A 91 14.35 1.08 6.99
N LYS A 92 15.38 0.59 6.29
CA LYS A 92 16.63 1.32 6.14
C LYS A 92 16.39 2.62 5.36
N TYR A 93 15.75 2.51 4.19
CA TYR A 93 15.32 3.67 3.39
C TYR A 93 14.46 4.64 4.22
N TRP A 94 13.45 4.11 4.94
CA TRP A 94 12.53 4.92 5.73
C TRP A 94 13.27 5.73 6.82
N ARG A 95 14.26 5.14 7.49
CA ARG A 95 15.09 5.84 8.50
C ARG A 95 15.96 6.90 7.86
N GLU A 96 16.66 6.56 6.78
CA GLU A 96 17.55 7.47 6.07
C GLU A 96 16.83 8.71 5.55
N HIS A 97 15.57 8.52 5.08
CA HIS A 97 14.75 9.58 4.52
C HIS A 97 13.72 10.16 5.52
N LYS A 98 13.72 9.67 6.77
CA LYS A 98 12.78 10.13 7.82
C LYS A 98 11.31 10.08 7.38
N VAL A 99 10.89 8.97 6.80
CA VAL A 99 9.53 8.82 6.23
C VAL A 99 8.45 9.00 7.29
N ASP A 100 8.68 8.50 8.51
CA ASP A 100 7.79 8.70 9.66
C ASP A 100 7.60 10.18 10.02
N GLU A 101 8.69 10.97 10.07
CA GLU A 101 8.58 12.42 10.28
C GLU A 101 7.83 13.11 9.13
N GLN A 102 8.04 12.67 7.89
CA GLN A 102 7.32 13.19 6.71
C GLN A 102 5.84 12.87 6.79
N CYS A 103 5.46 11.66 7.22
CA CYS A 103 4.07 11.26 7.44
C CYS A 103 3.38 12.22 8.43
N VAL A 104 4.01 12.47 9.58
CA VAL A 104 3.45 13.40 10.59
C VAL A 104 3.31 14.80 10.02
N LYS A 105 4.34 15.32 9.36
CA LYS A 105 4.31 16.66 8.75
C LYS A 105 3.22 16.80 7.71
N TYR A 106 3.09 15.82 6.80
CA TYR A 106 2.07 15.85 5.75
C TYR A 106 0.66 15.78 6.33
N PHE A 107 0.43 14.88 7.29
CA PHE A 107 -0.86 14.74 7.94
C PHE A 107 -1.30 16.03 8.66
N LEU A 108 -0.37 16.71 9.33
CA LEU A 108 -0.67 17.98 10.01
C LEU A 108 -0.88 19.15 9.05
N ALA A 109 -0.18 19.15 7.92
CA ALA A 109 -0.25 20.23 6.93
C ALA A 109 -1.46 20.12 6.00
N TYR A 110 -1.92 18.90 5.69
CA TYR A 110 -2.93 18.65 4.66
C TYR A 110 -3.95 17.57 5.07
N PRO A 111 -4.58 17.68 6.26
CA PRO A 111 -5.54 16.67 6.72
C PRO A 111 -6.74 16.51 5.78
N GLU A 112 -7.12 17.56 5.05
CA GLU A 112 -8.22 17.57 4.09
C GLU A 112 -7.97 16.71 2.84
N ARG A 113 -6.70 16.35 2.56
CA ARG A 113 -6.32 15.51 1.43
C ARG A 113 -6.41 14.02 1.75
N ILE A 114 -6.52 13.66 3.03
CA ILE A 114 -6.51 12.29 3.50
C ILE A 114 -7.95 11.76 3.59
N ARG A 115 -8.36 10.96 2.61
CA ARG A 115 -9.70 10.29 2.59
C ARG A 115 -9.58 8.83 3.02
N TYR A 116 -8.57 8.13 2.54
CA TYR A 116 -8.30 6.71 2.81
C TYR A 116 -7.15 6.52 3.81
N ASN A 117 -7.16 7.36 4.88
CA ASN A 117 -6.24 7.27 6.02
C ASN A 117 -4.76 7.19 5.60
N ASP A 118 -4.06 6.21 6.11
CA ASP A 118 -2.63 6.00 5.88
C ASP A 118 -2.30 5.56 4.44
N GLN A 119 -3.23 4.95 3.70
CA GLN A 119 -3.02 4.61 2.29
C GLN A 119 -2.81 5.88 1.45
N ASP A 120 -3.64 6.92 1.62
CA ASP A 120 -3.46 8.20 0.95
C ASP A 120 -2.15 8.87 1.35
N LEU A 121 -1.84 8.83 2.65
CA LEU A 121 -0.64 9.43 3.22
C LEU A 121 0.64 8.80 2.63
N LEU A 122 0.70 7.48 2.58
CA LEU A 122 1.84 6.76 2.03
C LEU A 122 1.96 6.97 0.51
N ASN A 123 0.83 6.97 -0.22
CA ASN A 123 0.84 7.27 -1.65
C ASN A 123 1.31 8.70 -1.94
N ALA A 124 0.84 9.69 -1.19
CA ALA A 124 1.27 11.08 -1.36
C ALA A 124 2.79 11.25 -1.18
N LEU A 125 3.40 10.49 -0.28
CA LEU A 125 4.82 10.60 0.05
C LEU A 125 5.73 9.68 -0.77
N LEU A 126 5.25 8.48 -1.12
CA LEU A 126 6.10 7.43 -1.68
C LEU A 126 5.81 7.11 -3.16
N HIS A 127 4.95 7.89 -3.84
CA HIS A 127 4.58 7.61 -5.24
C HIS A 127 5.77 7.49 -6.19
N GLU A 128 6.88 8.19 -5.97
CA GLU A 128 8.10 8.10 -6.77
C GLU A 128 9.09 7.04 -6.27
N HIS A 129 8.89 6.51 -5.08
CA HIS A 129 9.86 5.66 -4.38
C HIS A 129 9.33 4.27 -4.06
N LYS A 130 8.39 3.78 -4.86
CA LYS A 130 7.81 2.45 -4.74
C LYS A 130 8.21 1.54 -5.89
N LEU A 131 8.22 0.24 -5.62
CA LEU A 131 8.33 -0.82 -6.61
C LEU A 131 7.00 -1.54 -6.71
N PHE A 132 6.36 -1.51 -7.88
CA PHE A 132 5.21 -2.37 -8.12
C PHE A 132 5.65 -3.82 -8.37
N VAL A 133 4.98 -4.73 -7.67
CA VAL A 133 5.12 -6.17 -7.83
C VAL A 133 3.85 -6.78 -8.45
N SER A 134 3.89 -8.07 -8.82
CA SER A 134 2.74 -8.77 -9.40
C SER A 134 1.51 -8.71 -8.48
N LEU A 135 0.32 -8.61 -9.10
CA LEU A 135 -0.98 -8.59 -8.41
C LEU A 135 -1.18 -9.83 -7.52
N LYS A 136 -0.55 -10.97 -7.82
CA LYS A 136 -0.63 -12.20 -7.02
C LYS A 136 -0.27 -11.99 -5.54
N TRP A 137 0.52 -10.94 -5.23
CA TRP A 137 0.97 -10.59 -3.87
C TRP A 137 0.00 -9.73 -3.07
N ASN A 138 -1.04 -9.21 -3.70
CA ASN A 138 -2.14 -8.48 -3.04
C ASN A 138 -3.36 -8.51 -3.96
N MET A 139 -3.89 -9.72 -4.18
CA MET A 139 -5.07 -9.92 -5.03
C MET A 139 -6.30 -9.44 -4.29
N GLN A 140 -6.68 -8.20 -4.56
CA GLN A 140 -7.86 -7.57 -3.98
C GLN A 140 -9.13 -8.27 -4.48
N ASP A 141 -10.10 -8.55 -3.61
CA ASP A 141 -11.33 -9.29 -3.94
C ASP A 141 -12.14 -8.60 -5.04
N ALA A 142 -12.03 -7.28 -5.16
CA ALA A 142 -12.65 -6.52 -6.21
C ALA A 142 -12.20 -6.93 -7.63
N PHE A 143 -11.03 -7.55 -7.80
CA PHE A 143 -10.57 -8.10 -9.08
C PHE A 143 -11.41 -9.30 -9.55
N TYR A 144 -12.16 -9.97 -8.67
CA TYR A 144 -13.08 -11.05 -9.02
C TYR A 144 -14.50 -10.58 -9.34
N ARG A 145 -14.78 -9.27 -9.22
CA ARG A 145 -16.10 -8.70 -9.47
C ARG A 145 -16.28 -8.36 -10.95
N TYR A 146 -17.55 -8.16 -11.37
CA TYR A 146 -17.92 -7.87 -12.75
C TYR A 146 -17.21 -6.62 -13.32
N GLY A 147 -16.88 -6.67 -14.61
CA GLY A 147 -16.36 -5.53 -15.36
C GLY A 147 -14.84 -5.46 -15.48
N MET A 148 -14.13 -6.51 -15.11
CA MET A 148 -12.65 -6.58 -15.17
C MET A 148 -12.07 -6.64 -16.59
N GLU A 149 -12.85 -6.93 -17.62
CA GLU A 149 -12.35 -7.07 -19.00
C GLU A 149 -11.58 -5.84 -19.48
N LYS A 150 -12.05 -4.63 -19.15
CA LYS A 150 -11.34 -3.38 -19.48
C LYS A 150 -10.04 -3.19 -18.72
N LYS A 151 -9.87 -3.85 -17.58
CA LYS A 151 -8.69 -3.73 -16.74
C LYS A 151 -7.55 -4.69 -17.14
N ILE A 152 -7.84 -5.68 -17.98
CA ILE A 152 -6.83 -6.60 -18.53
C ILE A 152 -5.82 -5.84 -19.44
N GLU A 153 -6.25 -4.78 -20.11
CA GLU A 153 -5.34 -3.95 -20.91
C GLU A 153 -4.30 -3.25 -20.03
N HIS A 154 -4.72 -2.81 -18.85
CA HIS A 154 -3.82 -2.16 -17.88
C HIS A 154 -2.91 -3.18 -17.16
N TRP A 155 -3.47 -4.35 -16.78
CA TRP A 155 -2.71 -5.43 -16.13
C TRP A 155 -2.64 -6.68 -17.01
N PRO A 156 -1.64 -6.81 -17.88
CA PRO A 156 -1.55 -7.95 -18.82
C PRO A 156 -1.48 -9.33 -18.13
N THR A 157 -0.96 -9.39 -16.91
CA THR A 157 -0.84 -10.63 -16.12
C THR A 157 -2.09 -10.95 -15.30
N LEU A 158 -3.11 -10.07 -15.28
CA LEU A 158 -4.27 -10.18 -14.40
C LEU A 158 -4.94 -11.58 -14.44
N LYS A 159 -5.14 -12.16 -15.64
CA LYS A 159 -5.76 -13.49 -15.76
C LYS A 159 -4.95 -14.57 -15.04
N GLN A 160 -3.64 -14.57 -15.23
CA GLN A 160 -2.73 -15.52 -14.61
C GLN A 160 -2.71 -15.32 -13.09
N ASP A 161 -2.64 -14.08 -12.64
CA ASP A 161 -2.59 -13.73 -11.22
C ASP A 161 -3.91 -14.07 -10.49
N LEU A 162 -5.08 -13.96 -11.19
CA LEU A 162 -6.39 -14.40 -10.68
C LEU A 162 -6.49 -15.92 -10.50
N GLU A 163 -5.85 -16.70 -11.38
CA GLU A 163 -5.85 -18.16 -11.31
C GLU A 163 -4.93 -18.71 -10.22
N SER A 164 -3.90 -17.95 -9.84
CA SER A 164 -2.87 -18.38 -8.89
C SER A 164 -2.46 -17.28 -7.93
N PRO A 165 -3.41 -16.69 -7.18
CA PRO A 165 -3.09 -15.67 -6.19
C PRO A 165 -2.29 -16.30 -5.04
N VAL A 166 -1.33 -15.57 -4.50
CA VAL A 166 -0.56 -16.00 -3.31
C VAL A 166 -1.10 -15.32 -2.05
N ILE A 167 -1.50 -14.07 -2.16
CA ILE A 167 -2.13 -13.32 -1.08
C ILE A 167 -3.47 -12.80 -1.57
N LEU A 168 -4.57 -13.21 -0.94
CA LEU A 168 -5.91 -12.67 -1.14
C LEU A 168 -6.18 -11.58 -0.11
N HIS A 169 -6.74 -10.46 -0.55
CA HIS A 169 -7.08 -9.33 0.29
C HIS A 169 -8.56 -8.96 0.11
N TYR A 170 -9.33 -9.07 1.18
CA TYR A 170 -10.76 -8.76 1.20
C TYR A 170 -10.99 -7.28 1.50
N THR A 171 -10.76 -6.45 0.48
CA THR A 171 -10.95 -5.00 0.56
C THR A 171 -12.43 -4.65 0.52
N ASN A 172 -13.00 -4.15 1.61
CA ASN A 172 -14.41 -3.69 1.69
C ASN A 172 -14.58 -2.26 1.19
#